data_8330fd2dd51183d3d8391e7f16ef5aad
#
_entry.id   8330fd2dd51183d3d8391e7f16ef5aad
#
_cell.length_a   1.000
_cell.length_b   1.000
_cell.length_c   1.000
_cell.angle_alpha   90.00
_cell.angle_beta   90.00
_cell.angle_gamma   90.00
#
_symmetry.space_group_name_H-M   'P 1'
#
loop_
_entity.id
_entity.type
_entity.pdbx_description
1 polymer ?
#
loop_
_entity_poly.entity_id
_entity_poly.type
_entity_poly.pdbx_seq_one_letter_code
_entity_poly.pdbx_strand_id
1 'polypeptide(L)'
;MLEIGNRQGNTNVTKVGMGVPANNITDEADVIAPTAAGFLPGMEGLHIAVVKKLDGDTSKECRIQVELPWMDGEKKLLWARLSSVYATNQSGIFFLPEIGDEVVVGFINNSPNYPIVLGGIYGSKHTPPFGYEAKNNIKAIVTRSKMSVEFDEEKKIITIQTPAKNTIVMSDEGKSISVTDQNKNKIVMDSNGIELSSSKNIKLTAKGNIALNAAGKVSIDAKSDVDINGTNVKVTAKVGAKVKGNATAELSASGQTTVKGAMVMIN
;
A
#
# COMPACT_ATOMS: atom_id res chain seq x y z
N MET A 1 -20.38 34.39 45.20
CA MET A 1 -19.63 35.65 45.37
C MET A 1 -19.73 36.05 46.83
N LEU A 2 -18.62 36.15 47.55
CA LEU A 2 -18.60 36.57 48.95
C LEU A 2 -18.10 38.03 48.98
N GLU A 3 -18.89 38.94 49.52
CA GLU A 3 -18.45 40.32 49.73
C GLU A 3 -17.91 40.46 51.18
N ILE A 4 -16.65 40.83 51.30
CA ILE A 4 -16.03 41.17 52.60
C ILE A 4 -15.84 42.68 52.63
N GLY A 5 -16.70 43.36 53.36
CA GLY A 5 -16.60 44.79 53.57
C GLY A 5 -15.87 45.12 54.87
N ASN A 6 -14.93 46.05 54.86
CA ASN A 6 -14.26 46.60 56.05
C ASN A 6 -15.07 47.80 56.56
N ARG A 7 -15.51 47.76 57.79
CA ARG A 7 -16.41 48.76 58.45
C ARG A 7 -15.65 49.94 59.06
N GLN A 8 -14.71 50.51 58.41
CA GLN A 8 -14.21 51.82 58.83
C GLN A 8 -14.10 52.77 57.64
N GLY A 9 -15.18 53.44 57.41
CA GLY A 9 -15.22 54.83 56.89
C GLY A 9 -14.63 55.14 55.52
N ASN A 10 -14.15 54.20 54.76
CA ASN A 10 -13.76 54.42 53.37
C ASN A 10 -13.92 53.14 52.53
N THR A 11 -14.64 53.29 51.48
CA THR A 11 -15.21 52.23 50.62
C THR A 11 -14.16 51.51 49.79
N ASN A 12 -13.39 50.60 50.37
CA ASN A 12 -12.69 49.60 49.61
C ASN A 12 -13.41 48.26 49.78
N VAL A 13 -14.34 47.95 48.88
CA VAL A 13 -14.99 46.64 48.81
C VAL A 13 -14.09 45.75 47.97
N THR A 14 -13.48 44.76 48.59
CA THR A 14 -12.78 43.71 47.87
C THR A 14 -13.80 42.59 47.57
N LYS A 15 -14.13 42.42 46.30
CA LYS A 15 -14.96 41.27 45.83
C LYS A 15 -14.06 40.07 45.66
N VAL A 16 -14.27 39.04 46.47
CA VAL A 16 -13.61 37.76 46.27
C VAL A 16 -14.63 36.78 45.68
N GLY A 17 -14.43 36.40 44.47
CA GLY A 17 -15.23 35.37 43.80
C GLY A 17 -14.78 33.99 44.28
N MET A 18 -15.65 33.23 44.95
CA MET A 18 -15.45 31.80 45.18
C MET A 18 -16.30 31.00 44.18
N GLY A 19 -15.68 30.27 43.32
CA GLY A 19 -16.32 29.48 42.27
C GLY A 19 -15.64 29.65 40.94
N VAL A 20 -16.08 28.90 39.95
CA VAL A 20 -15.61 29.05 38.55
C VAL A 20 -16.05 30.45 38.06
N PRO A 21 -15.13 31.30 37.59
CA PRO A 21 -15.49 32.59 37.02
C PRO A 21 -16.53 32.41 35.92
N ALA A 22 -17.44 33.38 35.76
CA ALA A 22 -18.44 33.36 34.70
C ALA A 22 -17.82 33.38 33.27
N ASN A 23 -16.59 33.91 33.16
CA ASN A 23 -15.77 33.82 31.96
C ASN A 23 -14.70 32.77 32.18
N ASN A 24 -14.52 31.91 31.20
CA ASN A 24 -13.45 30.94 31.22
C ASN A 24 -12.11 31.73 31.25
N ILE A 25 -11.22 31.42 32.19
CA ILE A 25 -9.93 32.07 32.34
C ILE A 25 -9.10 32.01 31.02
N THR A 26 -9.43 31.04 30.16
CA THR A 26 -8.84 30.87 28.84
C THR A 26 -9.34 31.89 27.81
N ASP A 27 -10.40 32.65 28.10
CA ASP A 27 -10.97 33.65 27.18
C ASP A 27 -10.40 35.05 27.43
N GLU A 28 -9.59 35.23 28.50
CA GLU A 28 -8.92 36.47 28.81
C GLU A 28 -7.51 36.45 28.20
N ALA A 29 -7.30 37.25 27.16
CA ALA A 29 -6.03 37.32 26.41
C ALA A 29 -4.80 37.58 27.29
N ASP A 30 -4.97 38.28 28.42
CA ASP A 30 -3.90 38.64 29.33
C ASP A 30 -3.49 37.51 30.32
N VAL A 31 -4.27 36.41 30.35
CA VAL A 31 -4.02 35.26 31.24
C VAL A 31 -3.40 34.07 30.53
N ILE A 32 -3.42 34.07 29.19
CA ILE A 32 -2.79 33.04 28.37
C ILE A 32 -1.28 33.27 28.36
N ALA A 33 -0.58 32.78 29.38
CA ALA A 33 0.87 32.66 29.28
C ALA A 33 1.21 31.60 28.22
N PRO A 34 2.11 31.88 27.27
CA PRO A 34 2.57 30.87 26.34
C PRO A 34 3.08 29.66 27.11
N THR A 35 2.60 28.48 26.75
CA THR A 35 2.99 27.23 27.44
C THR A 35 4.44 26.86 27.29
N ALA A 36 5.19 27.49 26.36
CA ALA A 36 6.63 27.42 26.30
C ALA A 36 7.25 28.41 27.30
N ALA A 37 7.36 28.00 28.55
CA ALA A 37 8.06 28.77 29.55
C ALA A 37 9.55 28.83 29.22
N GLY A 38 10.15 30.03 29.22
CA GLY A 38 11.55 30.25 28.97
C GLY A 38 11.79 31.45 28.06
N PHE A 39 13.00 31.56 27.51
CA PHE A 39 13.43 32.68 26.67
C PHE A 39 12.86 32.65 25.23
N LEU A 40 12.13 31.60 24.83
CA LEU A 40 11.55 31.48 23.50
C LEU A 40 10.04 31.66 23.58
N PRO A 41 9.48 32.55 22.73
CA PRO A 41 8.01 32.67 22.62
C PRO A 41 7.40 31.35 22.16
N GLY A 42 6.20 31.06 22.65
CA GLY A 42 5.42 29.89 22.22
C GLY A 42 5.05 29.99 20.73
N MET A 43 5.00 28.86 20.04
CA MET A 43 4.51 28.74 18.66
C MET A 43 3.15 28.05 18.69
N GLU A 44 2.10 28.85 18.54
CA GLU A 44 0.73 28.39 18.60
C GLU A 44 0.18 28.06 17.23
N GLY A 45 -0.78 27.14 17.18
CA GLY A 45 -1.49 26.78 15.96
C GLY A 45 -0.72 25.81 15.04
N LEU A 46 -1.20 25.75 13.81
CA LEU A 46 -0.61 24.95 12.73
C LEU A 46 0.02 25.86 11.68
N HIS A 47 1.14 25.42 11.17
CA HIS A 47 1.92 26.18 10.21
C HIS A 47 2.14 25.34 8.94
N ILE A 48 2.20 26.01 7.79
CA ILE A 48 2.63 25.39 6.54
C ILE A 48 4.15 25.50 6.45
N ALA A 49 4.80 24.40 6.15
CA ALA A 49 6.23 24.31 5.93
C ALA A 49 6.53 23.55 4.63
N VAL A 50 7.77 23.71 4.14
CA VAL A 50 8.26 23.02 2.95
C VAL A 50 9.38 22.06 3.33
N VAL A 51 9.32 20.82 2.88
CA VAL A 51 10.33 19.80 3.15
C VAL A 51 11.63 20.15 2.43
N LYS A 52 12.76 20.16 3.15
CA LYS A 52 14.10 20.50 2.62
C LYS A 52 15.07 19.31 2.61
N LYS A 53 15.03 18.46 3.64
CA LYS A 53 15.88 17.26 3.72
C LYS A 53 15.15 16.12 4.41
N LEU A 54 15.46 14.91 3.97
CA LEU A 54 14.95 13.68 4.56
C LEU A 54 16.03 12.90 5.35
N ASP A 55 17.27 13.35 5.24
CA ASP A 55 18.45 12.73 5.87
C ASP A 55 19.30 13.75 6.61
N GLY A 56 20.36 13.29 7.29
CA GLY A 56 21.31 14.15 7.97
C GLY A 56 20.87 14.61 9.36
N ASP A 57 19.87 13.97 9.98
CA ASP A 57 19.52 14.22 11.38
C ASP A 57 20.65 13.73 12.30
N THR A 58 21.46 14.67 12.80
CA THR A 58 22.60 14.40 13.68
C THR A 58 22.21 13.81 15.03
N SER A 59 20.98 14.08 15.49
CA SER A 59 20.44 13.54 16.74
C SER A 59 19.92 12.11 16.61
N LYS A 60 19.80 11.56 15.38
CA LYS A 60 19.27 10.22 15.08
C LYS A 60 17.87 9.97 15.64
N GLU A 61 17.01 10.98 15.65
CA GLU A 61 15.64 10.95 16.16
C GLU A 61 14.59 10.75 15.05
N CYS A 62 15.02 10.29 13.87
CA CYS A 62 14.13 10.07 12.71
C CYS A 62 13.35 11.34 12.30
N ARG A 63 14.06 12.49 12.26
CA ARG A 63 13.49 13.78 11.88
C ARG A 63 13.77 14.12 10.42
N ILE A 64 12.89 14.90 9.83
CA ILE A 64 13.07 15.53 8.53
C ILE A 64 13.29 17.04 8.73
N GLN A 65 14.00 17.68 7.82
CA GLN A 65 14.19 19.11 7.88
C GLN A 65 13.12 19.82 7.06
N VAL A 66 12.44 20.77 7.69
CA VAL A 66 11.40 21.59 7.07
C VAL A 66 11.74 23.07 7.17
N GLU A 67 11.30 23.87 6.20
CA GLU A 67 11.41 25.31 6.17
C GLU A 67 10.06 25.94 6.46
N LEU A 68 10.03 26.89 7.39
CA LEU A 68 8.87 27.75 7.64
C LEU A 68 9.01 29.02 6.76
N PRO A 69 8.20 29.19 5.68
CA PRO A 69 8.42 30.26 4.69
C PRO A 69 8.25 31.69 5.24
N TRP A 70 7.53 31.82 6.35
CA TRP A 70 7.26 33.12 7.00
C TRP A 70 8.35 33.55 8.00
N MET A 71 9.34 32.67 8.26
CA MET A 71 10.48 32.99 9.12
C MET A 71 11.68 33.43 8.29
N ASP A 72 12.48 34.35 8.83
CA ASP A 72 13.71 34.81 8.20
C ASP A 72 14.98 34.16 8.80
N GLY A 73 16.06 34.17 8.03
CA GLY A 73 17.36 33.69 8.45
C GLY A 73 17.47 32.16 8.61
N GLU A 74 18.46 31.72 9.36
CA GLU A 74 18.75 30.29 9.58
C GLU A 74 17.70 29.59 10.45
N LYS A 75 16.96 30.34 11.26
CA LYS A 75 15.93 29.82 12.16
C LYS A 75 14.69 29.27 11.45
N LYS A 76 14.54 29.55 10.16
CA LYS A 76 13.46 29.01 9.32
C LYS A 76 13.55 27.51 9.08
N LEU A 77 14.72 26.89 9.28
CA LEU A 77 14.97 25.47 9.09
C LEU A 77 14.86 24.73 10.42
N LEU A 78 13.93 23.80 10.50
CA LEU A 78 13.65 23.02 11.71
C LEU A 78 13.76 21.52 11.41
N TRP A 79 14.28 20.78 12.38
CA TRP A 79 14.23 19.31 12.38
C TRP A 79 12.97 18.83 13.11
N ALA A 80 12.03 18.24 12.39
CA ALA A 80 10.74 17.83 12.91
C ALA A 80 10.54 16.33 12.76
N ARG A 81 9.93 15.68 13.75
CA ARG A 81 9.47 14.29 13.62
C ARG A 81 8.24 14.23 12.74
N LEU A 82 8.10 13.15 11.97
CA LEU A 82 6.90 12.91 11.17
C LEU A 82 5.91 12.06 11.96
N SER A 83 4.68 12.53 12.09
CA SER A 83 3.56 11.74 12.60
C SER A 83 3.20 10.64 11.59
N SER A 84 2.82 9.48 12.07
CA SER A 84 2.31 8.37 11.27
C SER A 84 1.05 7.80 11.92
N VAL A 85 0.15 7.25 11.11
CA VAL A 85 -1.06 6.57 11.59
C VAL A 85 -0.71 5.34 12.43
N TYR A 86 0.38 4.66 12.08
CA TYR A 86 0.88 3.50 12.82
C TYR A 86 2.40 3.51 12.81
N ALA A 87 3.01 3.56 13.99
CA ALA A 87 4.45 3.52 14.17
C ALA A 87 4.80 2.75 15.46
N THR A 88 5.60 1.70 15.34
CA THR A 88 6.15 0.93 16.45
C THR A 88 7.56 0.46 16.08
N ASN A 89 8.24 -0.23 17.01
CA ASN A 89 9.61 -0.69 16.77
C ASN A 89 9.68 -1.59 15.53
N GLN A 90 10.44 -1.15 14.53
CA GLN A 90 10.67 -1.83 13.24
C GLN A 90 9.39 -2.18 12.44
N SER A 91 8.25 -1.53 12.75
CA SER A 91 6.99 -1.75 12.05
C SER A 91 6.17 -0.45 11.96
N GLY A 92 5.36 -0.31 10.91
CA GLY A 92 4.49 0.85 10.74
C GLY A 92 4.21 1.19 9.28
N ILE A 93 3.54 2.33 9.08
CA ILE A 93 3.35 2.93 7.76
C ILE A 93 4.49 3.90 7.52
N PHE A 94 5.31 3.62 6.50
CA PHE A 94 6.50 4.40 6.19
C PHE A 94 6.35 5.10 4.83
N PHE A 95 5.75 6.30 4.87
CA PHE A 95 5.61 7.21 3.74
C PHE A 95 6.18 8.56 4.13
N LEU A 96 7.38 8.87 3.68
CA LEU A 96 7.96 10.20 3.83
C LEU A 96 7.45 11.11 2.73
N PRO A 97 7.22 12.41 3.02
CA PRO A 97 6.98 13.40 1.99
C PRO A 97 8.22 13.56 1.11
N GLU A 98 8.06 14.08 -0.10
CA GLU A 98 9.18 14.36 -0.98
C GLU A 98 9.79 15.76 -0.65
N ILE A 99 11.04 15.96 -1.03
CA ILE A 99 11.67 17.29 -0.93
C ILE A 99 10.91 18.27 -1.82
N GLY A 100 10.50 19.39 -1.25
CA GLY A 100 9.69 20.40 -1.90
C GLY A 100 8.20 20.32 -1.56
N ASP A 101 7.73 19.23 -0.97
CA ASP A 101 6.32 19.09 -0.57
C ASP A 101 5.94 20.07 0.53
N GLU A 102 4.71 20.55 0.46
CA GLU A 102 4.09 21.34 1.52
C GLU A 102 3.54 20.40 2.61
N VAL A 103 3.86 20.69 3.86
CA VAL A 103 3.46 19.90 5.02
C VAL A 103 2.88 20.79 6.11
N VAL A 104 1.99 20.24 6.92
CA VAL A 104 1.47 20.89 8.12
C VAL A 104 2.37 20.57 9.30
N VAL A 105 2.83 21.60 9.99
CA VAL A 105 3.67 21.49 11.18
C VAL A 105 2.95 22.09 12.39
N GLY A 106 2.92 21.34 13.47
CA GLY A 106 2.52 21.79 14.80
C GLY A 106 3.71 21.77 15.76
N PHE A 107 3.52 22.30 16.96
CA PHE A 107 4.54 22.37 18.00
C PHE A 107 3.99 21.74 19.29
N ILE A 108 4.63 20.69 19.77
CA ILE A 108 4.21 20.00 20.99
C ILE A 108 4.37 20.95 22.15
N ASN A 109 3.29 21.17 22.92
CA ASN A 109 3.21 22.14 24.03
C ASN A 109 3.59 23.58 23.61
N ASN A 110 3.29 23.95 22.37
CA ASN A 110 3.68 25.26 21.78
C ASN A 110 5.19 25.54 21.81
N SER A 111 6.02 24.54 22.07
CA SER A 111 7.45 24.70 22.16
C SER A 111 8.13 24.65 20.79
N PRO A 112 8.84 25.70 20.37
CA PRO A 112 9.55 25.71 19.09
C PRO A 112 10.65 24.65 18.96
N ASN A 113 11.05 24.04 20.09
CA ASN A 113 12.05 22.97 20.11
C ASN A 113 11.48 21.59 19.74
N TYR A 114 10.14 21.44 19.71
CA TYR A 114 9.48 20.14 19.47
C TYR A 114 8.49 20.21 18.29
N PRO A 115 8.97 20.56 17.09
CA PRO A 115 8.11 20.55 15.90
C PRO A 115 7.72 19.12 15.52
N ILE A 116 6.49 18.96 15.04
CA ILE A 116 5.95 17.72 14.51
C ILE A 116 5.26 17.97 13.16
N VAL A 117 5.63 17.22 12.15
CA VAL A 117 4.93 17.18 10.86
C VAL A 117 3.73 16.27 10.98
N LEU A 118 2.54 16.78 10.75
CA LEU A 118 1.27 16.06 10.83
C LEU A 118 0.93 15.32 9.54
N GLY A 119 1.35 15.84 8.38
CA GLY A 119 1.13 15.27 7.06
C GLY A 119 1.36 16.26 5.94
N GLY A 120 1.28 15.76 4.70
CA GLY A 120 1.33 16.59 3.48
C GLY A 120 -0.02 17.22 3.15
N ILE A 121 0.00 18.29 2.37
CA ILE A 121 -1.19 18.94 1.83
C ILE A 121 -1.06 19.09 0.32
N TYR A 122 -2.20 18.92 -0.38
CA TYR A 122 -2.27 19.23 -1.79
C TYR A 122 -2.55 20.71 -2.01
N GLY A 123 -2.02 21.24 -3.10
CA GLY A 123 -2.19 22.62 -3.50
C GLY A 123 -2.11 22.77 -5.02
N SER A 124 -2.07 24.02 -5.50
CA SER A 124 -1.98 24.30 -6.93
C SER A 124 -0.69 23.81 -7.59
N LYS A 125 0.40 23.73 -6.82
CA LYS A 125 1.71 23.22 -7.29
C LYS A 125 1.84 21.70 -7.12
N HIS A 126 1.26 21.13 -6.08
CA HIS A 126 1.31 19.72 -5.72
C HIS A 126 -0.11 19.18 -5.75
N THR A 127 -0.58 18.82 -6.95
CA THR A 127 -1.95 18.36 -7.16
C THR A 127 -2.12 16.89 -6.75
N PRO A 128 -3.32 16.48 -6.31
CA PRO A 128 -3.61 15.09 -6.03
C PRO A 128 -3.54 14.24 -7.31
N PRO A 129 -3.34 12.91 -7.20
CA PRO A 129 -3.24 12.00 -8.35
C PRO A 129 -4.54 11.89 -9.15
N PHE A 130 -5.68 12.20 -8.54
CA PHE A 130 -7.01 12.20 -9.15
C PHE A 130 -7.70 13.53 -8.87
N GLY A 131 -8.58 13.96 -9.78
CA GLY A 131 -9.42 15.14 -9.59
C GLY A 131 -10.44 14.93 -8.47
N TYR A 132 -10.86 16.03 -7.84
CA TYR A 132 -11.95 15.98 -6.87
C TYR A 132 -13.28 15.86 -7.60
N GLU A 133 -14.02 14.79 -7.32
CA GLU A 133 -15.35 14.52 -7.86
C GLU A 133 -16.34 14.34 -6.72
N ALA A 134 -17.57 14.84 -6.93
CA ALA A 134 -18.62 14.74 -5.91
C ALA A 134 -18.98 13.31 -5.52
N LYS A 135 -18.88 12.37 -6.46
CA LYS A 135 -19.12 10.94 -6.21
C LYS A 135 -18.03 10.28 -5.36
N ASN A 136 -16.80 10.81 -5.41
CA ASN A 136 -15.65 10.32 -4.64
C ASN A 136 -15.43 8.79 -4.76
N ASN A 137 -15.60 8.24 -5.97
CA ASN A 137 -15.56 6.81 -6.21
C ASN A 137 -14.14 6.24 -6.18
N ILE A 138 -13.10 7.05 -6.41
CA ILE A 138 -11.71 6.59 -6.45
C ILE A 138 -11.02 6.85 -5.12
N LYS A 139 -10.42 5.79 -4.55
CA LYS A 139 -9.47 5.86 -3.45
C LYS A 139 -8.15 5.26 -3.94
N ALA A 140 -7.03 5.86 -3.62
CA ALA A 140 -5.76 5.34 -4.12
C ALA A 140 -4.56 5.68 -3.23
N ILE A 141 -3.55 4.82 -3.31
CA ILE A 141 -2.18 5.11 -2.93
C ILE A 141 -1.37 5.16 -4.21
N VAL A 142 -0.76 6.30 -4.50
CA VAL A 142 0.07 6.49 -5.71
C VAL A 142 1.43 7.02 -5.30
N THR A 143 2.49 6.31 -5.67
CA THR A 143 3.86 6.71 -5.40
C THR A 143 4.38 7.68 -6.46
N ARG A 144 5.51 8.34 -6.18
CA ARG A 144 6.20 9.24 -7.12
C ARG A 144 6.48 8.58 -8.48
N SER A 145 6.87 7.32 -8.48
CA SER A 145 7.13 6.53 -9.70
C SER A 145 5.87 6.00 -10.38
N LYS A 146 4.66 6.40 -9.91
CA LYS A 146 3.37 5.95 -10.44
C LYS A 146 3.07 4.46 -10.23
N MET A 147 3.68 3.83 -9.23
CA MET A 147 3.13 2.58 -8.69
C MET A 147 1.85 2.93 -7.92
N SER A 148 0.80 2.16 -8.13
CA SER A 148 -0.50 2.46 -7.53
C SER A 148 -1.22 1.25 -6.94
N VAL A 149 -1.99 1.52 -5.90
CA VAL A 149 -3.09 0.68 -5.42
C VAL A 149 -4.34 1.55 -5.49
N GLU A 150 -5.31 1.14 -6.27
CA GLU A 150 -6.54 1.90 -6.55
C GLU A 150 -7.77 1.07 -6.20
N PHE A 151 -8.79 1.72 -5.64
CA PHE A 151 -10.09 1.18 -5.34
C PHE A 151 -11.12 2.00 -6.13
N ASP A 152 -11.85 1.37 -7.03
CA ASP A 152 -13.02 1.92 -7.71
C ASP A 152 -14.29 1.45 -6.97
N GLU A 153 -14.86 2.32 -6.16
CA GLU A 153 -16.04 2.04 -5.32
C GLU A 153 -17.31 1.81 -6.16
N GLU A 154 -17.43 2.45 -7.31
CA GLU A 154 -18.59 2.30 -8.20
C GLU A 154 -18.60 0.93 -8.86
N LYS A 155 -17.48 0.51 -9.41
CA LYS A 155 -17.32 -0.78 -10.10
C LYS A 155 -16.88 -1.91 -9.19
N LYS A 156 -16.50 -1.60 -7.94
CA LYS A 156 -15.95 -2.57 -6.97
C LYS A 156 -14.75 -3.30 -7.54
N ILE A 157 -13.77 -2.51 -7.99
CA ILE A 157 -12.53 -3.01 -8.57
C ILE A 157 -11.37 -2.56 -7.70
N ILE A 158 -10.47 -3.48 -7.40
CA ILE A 158 -9.16 -3.19 -6.82
C ILE A 158 -8.10 -3.43 -7.88
N THR A 159 -7.26 -2.43 -8.14
CA THR A 159 -6.16 -2.51 -9.09
C THR A 159 -4.84 -2.20 -8.41
N ILE A 160 -3.86 -3.10 -8.54
CA ILE A 160 -2.47 -2.87 -8.19
C ILE A 160 -1.69 -2.80 -9.48
N GLN A 161 -0.93 -1.71 -9.71
CA GLN A 161 -0.27 -1.49 -10.99
C GLN A 161 1.12 -0.89 -10.83
N THR A 162 2.05 -1.32 -11.69
CA THR A 162 3.34 -0.65 -11.90
C THR A 162 3.32 0.20 -13.17
N PRO A 163 4.26 1.16 -13.34
CA PRO A 163 4.35 1.98 -14.57
C PRO A 163 4.44 1.17 -15.87
N ALA A 164 5.11 0.02 -15.81
CA ALA A 164 5.27 -0.88 -16.95
C ALA A 164 4.05 -1.77 -17.22
N LYS A 165 2.91 -1.49 -16.55
CA LYS A 165 1.65 -2.24 -16.73
C LYS A 165 1.69 -3.69 -16.25
N ASN A 166 2.54 -4.02 -15.27
CA ASN A 166 2.28 -5.23 -14.49
C ASN A 166 1.09 -4.94 -13.59
N THR A 167 0.03 -5.74 -13.68
CA THR A 167 -1.25 -5.48 -13.01
C THR A 167 -1.76 -6.69 -12.24
N ILE A 168 -2.38 -6.42 -11.10
CA ILE A 168 -3.28 -7.36 -10.40
C ILE A 168 -4.62 -6.65 -10.30
N VAL A 169 -5.68 -7.29 -10.81
CA VAL A 169 -7.04 -6.74 -10.79
C VAL A 169 -7.98 -7.74 -10.12
N MET A 170 -8.74 -7.27 -9.15
CA MET A 170 -9.88 -7.98 -8.58
C MET A 170 -11.13 -7.17 -8.91
N SER A 171 -12.08 -7.78 -9.62
CA SER A 171 -13.26 -7.10 -10.13
C SER A 171 -14.54 -7.88 -9.79
N ASP A 172 -15.42 -7.28 -9.00
CA ASP A 172 -16.77 -7.81 -8.77
C ASP A 172 -17.62 -7.62 -10.04
N GLU A 173 -17.51 -6.47 -10.69
CA GLU A 173 -18.22 -6.20 -11.95
C GLU A 173 -17.84 -7.22 -13.03
N GLY A 174 -16.55 -7.44 -13.22
CA GLY A 174 -16.01 -8.42 -14.17
C GLY A 174 -16.07 -9.87 -13.67
N LYS A 175 -16.46 -10.10 -12.42
CA LYS A 175 -16.47 -11.41 -11.75
C LYS A 175 -15.16 -12.17 -11.97
N SER A 176 -14.02 -11.46 -11.82
CA SER A 176 -12.72 -12.01 -12.19
C SER A 176 -11.61 -11.52 -11.28
N ILE A 177 -10.57 -12.34 -11.17
CA ILE A 177 -9.27 -11.95 -10.64
C ILE A 177 -8.25 -12.21 -11.75
N SER A 178 -7.41 -11.22 -12.04
CA SER A 178 -6.38 -11.36 -13.07
C SER A 178 -5.03 -10.83 -12.62
N VAL A 179 -3.98 -11.49 -13.05
CA VAL A 179 -2.59 -11.04 -12.94
C VAL A 179 -2.03 -10.99 -14.36
N THR A 180 -1.54 -9.84 -14.78
CA THR A 180 -0.98 -9.66 -16.13
C THR A 180 0.35 -8.92 -16.02
N ASP A 181 1.38 -9.39 -16.69
CA ASP A 181 2.66 -8.70 -16.78
C ASP A 181 2.79 -7.85 -18.05
N GLN A 182 3.83 -7.02 -18.11
CA GLN A 182 4.15 -6.19 -19.27
C GLN A 182 4.42 -6.98 -20.57
N ASN A 183 4.73 -8.29 -20.46
CA ASN A 183 4.97 -9.20 -21.60
C ASN A 183 3.70 -9.92 -22.03
N LYS A 184 2.54 -9.60 -21.41
CA LYS A 184 1.23 -10.23 -21.65
C LYS A 184 1.14 -11.68 -21.17
N ASN A 185 2.03 -12.13 -20.26
CA ASN A 185 1.79 -13.36 -19.52
C ASN A 185 0.65 -13.12 -18.55
N LYS A 186 -0.26 -14.09 -18.39
CA LYS A 186 -1.55 -13.85 -17.75
C LYS A 186 -2.02 -15.05 -16.95
N ILE A 187 -2.56 -14.78 -15.78
CA ILE A 187 -3.39 -15.71 -15.00
C ILE A 187 -4.75 -15.04 -14.84
N VAL A 188 -5.82 -15.74 -15.19
CA VAL A 188 -7.20 -15.28 -15.00
C VAL A 188 -7.99 -16.34 -14.28
N MET A 189 -8.77 -15.91 -13.31
CA MET A 189 -9.81 -16.68 -12.64
C MET A 189 -11.13 -15.97 -12.89
N ASP A 190 -12.06 -16.64 -13.56
CA ASP A 190 -13.39 -16.10 -13.86
C ASP A 190 -14.45 -17.21 -13.83
N SER A 191 -15.66 -16.93 -14.34
CA SER A 191 -16.76 -17.88 -14.41
C SER A 191 -16.48 -19.13 -15.27
N ASN A 192 -15.48 -19.08 -16.16
CA ASN A 192 -15.08 -20.20 -17.02
C ASN A 192 -14.01 -21.08 -16.36
N GLY A 193 -13.39 -20.60 -15.27
CA GLY A 193 -12.35 -21.31 -14.54
C GLY A 193 -11.05 -20.53 -14.41
N ILE A 194 -9.93 -21.24 -14.53
CA ILE A 194 -8.58 -20.67 -14.42
C ILE A 194 -7.84 -20.86 -15.74
N GLU A 195 -7.40 -19.77 -16.31
CA GLU A 195 -6.54 -19.70 -17.51
C GLU A 195 -5.13 -19.27 -17.12
N LEU A 196 -4.12 -20.00 -17.59
CA LEU A 196 -2.72 -19.61 -17.54
C LEU A 196 -2.22 -19.50 -18.97
N SER A 197 -1.84 -18.31 -19.40
CA SER A 197 -1.38 -18.05 -20.77
C SER A 197 -0.06 -17.28 -20.81
N SER A 198 0.79 -17.62 -21.78
CA SER A 198 2.06 -16.95 -22.03
C SER A 198 2.32 -16.89 -23.53
N SER A 199 2.87 -15.76 -23.99
CA SER A 199 3.38 -15.62 -25.35
C SER A 199 4.69 -16.37 -25.60
N LYS A 200 5.29 -16.93 -24.55
CA LYS A 200 6.55 -17.70 -24.59
C LYS A 200 6.38 -19.03 -23.89
N ASN A 201 7.20 -19.33 -22.92
CA ASN A 201 7.24 -20.62 -22.25
C ASN A 201 6.50 -20.57 -20.91
N ILE A 202 5.80 -21.68 -20.59
CA ILE A 202 5.32 -21.99 -19.25
C ILE A 202 6.14 -23.18 -18.76
N LYS A 203 6.83 -23.04 -17.63
CA LYS A 203 7.63 -24.10 -17.00
C LYS A 203 7.05 -24.44 -15.63
N LEU A 204 6.67 -25.71 -15.45
CA LEU A 204 6.25 -26.24 -14.16
C LEU A 204 7.37 -27.12 -13.59
N THR A 205 7.86 -26.80 -12.42
CA THR A 205 8.94 -27.53 -11.76
C THR A 205 8.57 -27.76 -10.30
N ALA A 206 8.62 -29.00 -9.84
CA ALA A 206 8.40 -29.35 -8.44
C ALA A 206 9.54 -30.26 -7.94
N LYS A 207 9.95 -30.08 -6.69
CA LYS A 207 10.83 -31.03 -5.99
C LYS A 207 10.09 -32.30 -5.56
N GLY A 208 8.78 -32.23 -5.42
CA GLY A 208 7.87 -33.35 -5.16
C GLY A 208 7.10 -33.73 -6.42
N ASN A 209 5.83 -34.03 -6.28
CA ASN A 209 4.97 -34.54 -7.34
C ASN A 209 4.22 -33.39 -8.04
N ILE A 210 3.95 -33.54 -9.34
CA ILE A 210 2.94 -32.80 -10.09
C ILE A 210 1.82 -33.78 -10.44
N ALA A 211 0.60 -33.50 -9.99
CA ALA A 211 -0.57 -34.34 -10.28
C ALA A 211 -1.59 -33.54 -11.10
N LEU A 212 -2.06 -34.08 -12.20
CA LEU A 212 -3.13 -33.54 -13.04
C LEU A 212 -4.35 -34.44 -12.95
N ASN A 213 -5.43 -33.96 -12.30
CA ASN A 213 -6.66 -34.68 -12.10
C ASN A 213 -7.83 -33.92 -12.72
N ALA A 214 -8.57 -34.51 -13.59
CA ALA A 214 -9.76 -33.93 -14.18
C ALA A 214 -10.93 -34.93 -14.13
N ALA A 215 -12.12 -34.48 -13.76
CA ALA A 215 -13.34 -35.31 -13.88
C ALA A 215 -13.74 -35.54 -15.35
N GLY A 216 -13.37 -34.59 -16.22
CA GLY A 216 -13.58 -34.68 -17.66
C GLY A 216 -12.30 -35.10 -18.39
N LYS A 217 -11.96 -34.37 -19.42
CA LYS A 217 -10.85 -34.68 -20.33
C LYS A 217 -9.58 -33.90 -19.93
N VAL A 218 -8.41 -34.53 -20.02
CA VAL A 218 -7.10 -33.88 -20.12
C VAL A 218 -6.65 -33.97 -21.58
N SER A 219 -6.29 -32.83 -22.20
CA SER A 219 -5.72 -32.77 -23.54
C SER A 219 -4.30 -32.22 -23.48
N ILE A 220 -3.38 -32.83 -24.23
CA ILE A 220 -2.02 -32.40 -24.43
C ILE A 220 -1.82 -32.30 -25.94
N ASP A 221 -1.70 -31.06 -26.45
CA ASP A 221 -1.51 -30.78 -27.86
C ASP A 221 -0.22 -29.96 -28.05
N ALA A 222 0.68 -30.43 -28.87
CA ALA A 222 1.90 -29.73 -29.26
C ALA A 222 2.01 -29.68 -30.78
N LYS A 223 2.46 -28.55 -31.34
CA LYS A 223 2.74 -28.42 -32.79
C LYS A 223 4.01 -29.14 -33.20
N SER A 224 4.90 -29.39 -32.27
CA SER A 224 6.14 -30.14 -32.46
C SER A 224 6.06 -31.43 -31.63
N ASP A 225 6.88 -31.57 -30.62
CA ASP A 225 7.10 -32.83 -29.93
C ASP A 225 6.44 -32.84 -28.54
N VAL A 226 6.06 -34.03 -28.10
CA VAL A 226 5.67 -34.32 -26.71
C VAL A 226 6.63 -35.39 -26.18
N ASP A 227 7.51 -35.02 -25.27
CA ASP A 227 8.45 -35.93 -24.62
C ASP A 227 7.95 -36.35 -23.25
N ILE A 228 7.85 -37.65 -23.03
CA ILE A 228 7.47 -38.27 -21.75
C ILE A 228 8.63 -39.12 -21.27
N ASN A 229 9.38 -38.67 -20.27
CA ASN A 229 10.55 -39.37 -19.75
C ASN A 229 10.35 -39.66 -18.25
N GLY A 230 10.72 -40.86 -17.82
CA GLY A 230 10.67 -41.28 -16.44
C GLY A 230 11.30 -42.67 -16.25
N THR A 231 11.66 -43.00 -15.02
CA THR A 231 12.12 -44.38 -14.68
C THR A 231 11.06 -45.39 -15.04
N ASN A 232 9.79 -45.09 -14.83
CA ASN A 232 8.64 -45.90 -15.22
C ASN A 232 7.57 -44.98 -15.82
N VAL A 233 7.06 -45.34 -16.98
CA VAL A 233 5.88 -44.72 -17.59
C VAL A 233 4.77 -45.75 -17.61
N LYS A 234 3.65 -45.47 -16.96
CA LYS A 234 2.47 -46.37 -16.92
C LYS A 234 1.29 -45.68 -17.59
N VAL A 235 0.76 -46.28 -18.65
CA VAL A 235 -0.46 -45.85 -19.32
C VAL A 235 -1.54 -46.92 -19.09
N THR A 236 -2.66 -46.56 -18.49
CA THR A 236 -3.77 -47.49 -18.23
C THR A 236 -5.07 -46.84 -18.71
N ALA A 237 -5.81 -47.53 -19.54
CA ALA A 237 -7.13 -47.15 -20.01
C ALA A 237 -8.17 -48.22 -19.63
N LYS A 238 -9.36 -47.79 -19.16
CA LYS A 238 -10.44 -48.72 -18.80
C LYS A 238 -11.14 -49.33 -20.03
N VAL A 239 -11.18 -48.59 -21.12
CA VAL A 239 -11.94 -49.01 -22.34
C VAL A 239 -11.00 -49.21 -23.51
N GLY A 240 -10.11 -48.27 -23.83
CA GLY A 240 -9.23 -48.40 -24.96
C GLY A 240 -8.07 -47.45 -24.94
N ALA A 241 -6.93 -47.89 -25.38
CA ALA A 241 -5.73 -47.05 -25.64
C ALA A 241 -5.39 -47.14 -27.12
N LYS A 242 -5.14 -46.00 -27.77
CA LYS A 242 -4.74 -45.94 -29.19
C LYS A 242 -3.45 -45.19 -29.34
N VAL A 243 -2.46 -45.85 -29.94
CA VAL A 243 -1.20 -45.22 -30.33
C VAL A 243 -1.16 -45.29 -31.86
N LYS A 244 -0.94 -44.16 -32.53
CA LYS A 244 -0.87 -44.07 -33.97
C LYS A 244 0.24 -43.10 -34.38
N GLY A 245 1.21 -43.56 -35.15
CA GLY A 245 2.12 -42.74 -35.94
C GLY A 245 1.65 -42.69 -37.40
N ASN A 246 1.75 -41.56 -38.07
CA ASN A 246 1.41 -41.45 -39.50
C ASN A 246 2.55 -41.96 -40.41
N ALA A 247 3.79 -41.86 -39.96
CA ALA A 247 4.96 -42.38 -40.70
C ALA A 247 5.53 -43.59 -40.00
N THR A 248 5.84 -43.51 -38.73
CA THR A 248 6.44 -44.59 -37.96
C THR A 248 5.79 -44.70 -36.59
N ALA A 249 5.71 -45.90 -36.04
CA ALA A 249 5.43 -46.16 -34.62
C ALA A 249 6.40 -47.29 -34.21
N GLU A 250 7.20 -47.03 -33.18
CA GLU A 250 8.17 -47.98 -32.67
C GLU A 250 7.85 -48.36 -31.23
N LEU A 251 7.91 -49.65 -30.93
CA LEU A 251 7.86 -50.20 -29.60
C LEU A 251 9.09 -51.09 -29.43
N SER A 252 10.10 -50.61 -28.72
CA SER A 252 11.36 -51.32 -28.54
C SER A 252 11.75 -51.40 -27.07
N ALA A 253 12.52 -52.42 -26.70
CA ALA A 253 13.12 -52.58 -25.40
C ALA A 253 14.46 -53.29 -25.54
N SER A 254 15.46 -52.93 -24.72
CA SER A 254 16.72 -53.67 -24.64
C SER A 254 16.59 -55.05 -23.99
N GLY A 255 15.52 -55.28 -23.26
CA GLY A 255 15.15 -56.57 -22.66
C GLY A 255 13.97 -57.19 -23.35
N GLN A 256 12.85 -57.35 -22.63
CA GLN A 256 11.65 -58.03 -23.16
C GLN A 256 10.54 -57.04 -23.54
N THR A 257 10.00 -57.19 -24.73
CA THR A 257 8.72 -56.61 -25.14
C THR A 257 7.63 -57.68 -25.09
N THR A 258 6.54 -57.44 -24.33
CA THR A 258 5.44 -58.39 -24.22
C THR A 258 4.17 -57.72 -24.75
N VAL A 259 3.52 -58.35 -25.75
CA VAL A 259 2.21 -57.97 -26.25
C VAL A 259 1.23 -59.12 -25.94
N LYS A 260 0.14 -58.84 -25.23
CA LYS A 260 -0.90 -59.84 -24.87
C LYS A 260 -2.27 -59.32 -25.23
N GLY A 261 -3.10 -60.15 -25.75
CA GLY A 261 -4.50 -59.90 -26.07
C GLY A 261 -5.25 -61.21 -26.38
N ALA A 262 -6.56 -61.23 -26.32
CA ALA A 262 -7.36 -62.40 -26.80
C ALA A 262 -7.13 -62.63 -28.31
N MET A 263 -6.85 -61.53 -29.05
CA MET A 263 -6.42 -61.57 -30.45
C MET A 263 -5.33 -60.52 -30.64
N VAL A 264 -4.24 -60.89 -31.29
CA VAL A 264 -3.16 -59.99 -31.71
C VAL A 264 -3.06 -60.09 -33.24
N MET A 265 -3.30 -58.96 -33.92
CA MET A 265 -3.17 -58.89 -35.38
C MET A 265 -1.90 -58.13 -35.75
N ILE A 266 -1.04 -58.73 -36.54
CA ILE A 266 0.19 -58.11 -37.05
C ILE A 266 0.10 -58.23 -38.60
N ASN A 267 0.06 -57.11 -39.30
CA ASN A 267 -0.04 -57.05 -40.76
C ASN A 267 1.32 -56.73 -41.36
#